data_9e6947857cbe86dc62d7f81d013dc8bf
#
_entry.id   9e6947857cbe86dc62d7f81d013dc8bf
#
_cell.length_a   1.000
_cell.length_b   1.000
_cell.length_c   1.000
_cell.angle_alpha   90.00
_cell.angle_beta   90.00
_cell.angle_gamma   90.00
#
_symmetry.space_group_name_H-M   'P 1'
#
loop_
_entity.id
_entity.type
_entity.pdbx_description
1 polymer ?
#
loop_
_entity_poly.entity_id
_entity_poly.type
_entity_poly.pdbx_seq_one_letter_code
_entity_poly.pdbx_strand_id
1 'polypeptide(L)'
;MVAQASLIGDSFFAFVSVENRVQLAVSNDPQEITHFVLDSGVWEVSGQANFLSLSTPAGTMFTAANISTGTLSFNPPETAMIQAEQVARLGNIIRSMAMVPRTIDIGTNTNVYLVAGSFNPNPNVTAWGFITAVKIRNHVD
;
A
#
# COMPACT_ATOMS: atom_id res chain seq x y z
N MET A 1 -13.47 27.61 -10.70
CA MET A 1 -14.33 26.71 -9.91
C MET A 1 -13.50 26.15 -8.77
N VAL A 2 -13.94 26.35 -7.56
CA VAL A 2 -13.26 25.79 -6.38
C VAL A 2 -13.85 24.40 -6.13
N ALA A 3 -12.98 23.39 -6.00
CA ALA A 3 -13.43 22.05 -5.65
C ALA A 3 -14.10 22.07 -4.28
N GLN A 4 -15.21 21.37 -4.15
CA GLN A 4 -15.91 21.25 -2.88
C GLN A 4 -15.07 20.40 -1.92
N ALA A 5 -14.92 20.87 -0.67
CA ALA A 5 -14.26 20.11 0.37
C ALA A 5 -15.05 18.83 0.71
N SER A 6 -14.35 17.77 1.06
CA SER A 6 -14.96 16.51 1.46
C SER A 6 -15.75 16.67 2.77
N LEU A 7 -16.87 15.98 2.86
CA LEU A 7 -17.73 15.95 4.03
C LEU A 7 -17.41 14.74 4.92
N ILE A 8 -17.74 14.86 6.21
CA ILE A 8 -17.66 13.72 7.13
C ILE A 8 -18.52 12.58 6.58
N GLY A 9 -17.94 11.39 6.51
CA GLY A 9 -18.56 10.21 5.91
C GLY A 9 -18.21 9.98 4.45
N ASP A 10 -17.63 10.97 3.76
CA ASP A 10 -17.14 10.76 2.39
C ASP A 10 -16.05 9.71 2.38
N SER A 11 -16.07 8.87 1.36
CA SER A 11 -15.10 7.79 1.19
C SER A 11 -14.40 7.88 -0.15
N PHE A 12 -13.14 7.41 -0.15
CA PHE A 12 -12.32 7.29 -1.35
C PHE A 12 -11.82 5.87 -1.47
N PHE A 13 -11.61 5.44 -2.69
CA PHE A 13 -11.13 4.11 -3.00
C PHE A 13 -10.21 4.19 -4.22
N ALA A 14 -9.05 3.55 -4.12
CA ALA A 14 -8.14 3.39 -5.25
C ALA A 14 -7.67 1.94 -5.28
N PHE A 15 -7.55 1.37 -6.47
CA PHE A 15 -7.12 -0.01 -6.61
C PHE A 15 -6.33 -0.23 -7.90
N VAL A 16 -5.54 -1.30 -7.87
CA VAL A 16 -4.90 -1.88 -9.06
C VAL A 16 -5.28 -3.34 -9.09
N SER A 17 -5.81 -3.80 -10.22
CA SER A 17 -6.20 -5.19 -10.43
C SER A 17 -4.97 -6.08 -10.67
N VAL A 18 -5.15 -7.38 -10.55
CA VAL A 18 -4.08 -8.36 -10.82
C VAL A 18 -3.57 -8.27 -12.26
N GLU A 19 -4.41 -7.87 -13.20
CA GLU A 19 -4.02 -7.71 -14.61
C GLU A 19 -3.07 -6.54 -14.82
N ASN A 20 -3.18 -5.51 -13.98
CA ASN A 20 -2.35 -4.30 -14.00
C ASN A 20 -1.33 -4.26 -12.89
N ARG A 21 -0.99 -5.41 -12.31
CA ARG A 21 -0.06 -5.51 -11.20
C ARG A 21 1.29 -4.86 -11.49
N VAL A 22 1.91 -4.34 -10.46
CA VAL A 22 3.17 -3.59 -10.54
C VAL A 22 4.33 -4.55 -10.33
N GLN A 23 5.31 -4.52 -11.23
CA GLN A 23 6.58 -5.25 -11.07
C GLN A 23 7.40 -4.59 -9.97
N LEU A 24 7.78 -5.36 -8.94
CA LEU A 24 8.62 -4.87 -7.87
C LEU A 24 10.10 -5.02 -8.23
N ALA A 25 10.91 -4.02 -7.83
CA ALA A 25 12.36 -4.12 -7.93
C ALA A 25 12.90 -5.13 -6.92
N VAL A 26 14.08 -5.69 -7.19
CA VAL A 26 14.75 -6.63 -6.27
C VAL A 26 15.33 -5.94 -5.05
N SER A 27 15.51 -4.63 -5.11
CA SER A 27 15.91 -3.79 -3.98
C SER A 27 14.70 -3.48 -3.11
N ASN A 28 14.94 -3.19 -1.84
CA ASN A 28 13.92 -2.91 -0.82
C ASN A 28 13.17 -1.59 -1.01
N ASP A 29 13.27 -0.95 -2.15
CA ASP A 29 12.68 0.38 -2.32
C ASP A 29 11.17 0.29 -2.34
N PRO A 30 10.47 1.13 -1.56
CA PRO A 30 9.01 1.17 -1.61
C PRO A 30 8.56 1.70 -2.96
N GLN A 31 7.65 0.97 -3.59
CA GLN A 31 7.08 1.33 -4.89
C GLN A 31 5.59 1.58 -4.75
N GLU A 32 5.10 2.56 -5.49
CA GLU A 32 3.69 2.87 -5.52
C GLU A 32 2.92 1.74 -6.21
N ILE A 33 1.87 1.26 -5.55
CA ILE A 33 0.87 0.38 -6.15
C ILE A 33 -0.28 1.23 -6.67
N THR A 34 -0.83 2.06 -5.82
CA THR A 34 -1.90 3.01 -6.16
C THR A 34 -1.90 4.17 -5.17
N HIS A 35 -2.67 5.21 -5.47
CA HIS A 35 -2.80 6.34 -4.56
C HIS A 35 -4.13 7.07 -4.78
N PHE A 36 -4.45 7.91 -3.82
CA PHE A 36 -5.44 8.98 -3.97
C PHE A 36 -4.97 10.23 -3.23
N VAL A 37 -5.62 11.35 -3.51
CA VAL A 37 -5.37 12.60 -2.80
C VAL A 37 -6.49 12.82 -1.82
N LEU A 38 -6.15 13.04 -0.55
CA LEU A 38 -7.11 13.42 0.48
C LEU A 38 -6.98 14.91 0.78
N ASP A 39 -8.10 15.57 0.92
CA ASP A 39 -8.14 16.97 1.38
C ASP A 39 -8.04 17.04 2.91
N SER A 40 -8.06 18.28 3.43
CA SER A 40 -7.98 18.53 4.88
C SER A 40 -9.06 17.78 5.65
N GLY A 41 -8.65 17.08 6.69
CA GLY A 41 -9.54 16.31 7.56
C GLY A 41 -8.82 15.21 8.31
N VAL A 42 -9.55 14.55 9.18
CA VAL A 42 -9.09 13.34 9.85
C VAL A 42 -9.75 12.15 9.17
N TRP A 43 -8.93 11.23 8.71
CA TRP A 43 -9.34 10.12 7.87
C TRP A 43 -8.97 8.78 8.50
N GLU A 44 -9.86 7.83 8.43
CA GLU A 44 -9.51 6.43 8.69
C GLU A 44 -9.13 5.78 7.36
N VAL A 45 -7.92 5.27 7.26
CA VAL A 45 -7.40 4.62 6.06
C VAL A 45 -7.08 3.17 6.33
N SER A 46 -7.34 2.33 5.34
CA SER A 46 -7.01 0.91 5.37
C SER A 46 -6.76 0.42 3.94
N GLY A 47 -6.37 -0.82 3.81
CA GLY A 47 -6.12 -1.39 2.50
C GLY A 47 -5.56 -2.79 2.57
N GLN A 48 -5.21 -3.30 1.40
CA GLN A 48 -4.62 -4.62 1.24
C GLN A 48 -3.65 -4.62 0.08
N ALA A 49 -2.48 -5.21 0.29
CA ALA A 49 -1.52 -5.48 -0.77
C ALA A 49 -1.48 -6.99 -1.03
N ASN A 50 -1.45 -7.36 -2.30
CA ASN A 50 -1.33 -8.73 -2.74
C ASN A 50 -0.04 -8.88 -3.54
N PHE A 51 0.63 -10.01 -3.38
CA PHE A 51 1.89 -10.30 -4.04
C PHE A 51 1.78 -11.61 -4.81
N LEU A 52 2.35 -11.62 -5.98
CA LEU A 52 2.49 -12.82 -6.81
C LEU A 52 3.96 -13.02 -7.14
N SER A 53 4.51 -14.15 -6.77
CA SER A 53 5.85 -14.57 -7.19
C SER A 53 5.72 -15.64 -8.27
N LEU A 54 6.30 -15.35 -9.42
CA LEU A 54 6.36 -16.28 -10.55
C LEU A 54 7.73 -16.94 -10.58
N SER A 55 7.79 -18.26 -10.75
CA SER A 55 9.04 -19.04 -10.83
C SER A 55 10.02 -18.74 -9.68
N THR A 56 9.79 -19.36 -8.57
CA THR A 56 10.60 -19.13 -7.37
C THR A 56 11.85 -20.01 -7.34
N PRO A 57 13.07 -19.44 -7.32
CA PRO A 57 14.22 -20.18 -6.84
C PRO A 57 14.04 -20.46 -5.34
N ALA A 58 14.64 -21.54 -4.84
CA ALA A 58 14.67 -21.80 -3.41
C ALA A 58 15.35 -20.65 -2.67
N GLY A 59 14.75 -20.19 -1.57
CA GLY A 59 15.27 -19.07 -0.80
C GLY A 59 14.20 -18.43 0.07
N THR A 60 14.59 -17.39 0.79
CA THR A 60 13.68 -16.60 1.62
C THR A 60 13.20 -15.39 0.85
N MET A 61 11.90 -15.25 0.74
CA MET A 61 11.25 -14.09 0.16
C MET A 61 10.66 -13.23 1.27
N PHE A 62 10.96 -11.95 1.23
CA PHE A 62 10.35 -10.96 2.11
C PHE A 62 9.50 -10.04 1.27
N THR A 63 8.29 -9.79 1.70
CA THR A 63 7.41 -8.78 1.13
C THR A 63 7.03 -7.77 2.20
N ALA A 64 6.93 -6.53 1.82
CA ALA A 64 6.55 -5.44 2.72
C ALA A 64 5.50 -4.57 2.04
N ALA A 65 4.57 -4.06 2.83
CA ALA A 65 3.58 -3.10 2.37
C ALA A 65 3.28 -2.08 3.46
N ASN A 66 2.88 -0.89 3.04
CA ASN A 66 2.51 0.20 3.95
C ASN A 66 1.52 1.14 3.26
N ILE A 67 0.79 1.88 4.07
CA ILE A 67 0.06 3.07 3.63
C ILE A 67 0.90 4.28 4.03
N SER A 68 1.36 5.03 3.04
CA SER A 68 2.31 6.12 3.21
C SER A 68 1.70 7.44 2.78
N THR A 69 2.02 8.50 3.49
CA THR A 69 1.51 9.85 3.20
C THR A 69 2.63 10.75 2.71
N GLY A 70 2.38 11.48 1.62
CA GLY A 70 3.29 12.48 1.06
C GLY A 70 4.45 11.90 0.26
N THR A 71 5.08 10.84 0.72
CA THR A 71 6.23 10.19 0.07
C THR A 71 6.08 8.68 0.11
N LEU A 72 6.80 7.98 -0.76
CA LEU A 72 6.83 6.51 -0.75
C LEU A 72 7.76 6.04 0.37
N SER A 73 7.21 5.40 1.40
CA SER A 73 7.99 5.00 2.57
C SER A 73 7.38 3.80 3.29
N PHE A 74 8.22 3.03 3.97
CA PHE A 74 7.80 2.03 4.94
C PHE A 74 7.84 2.55 6.39
N ASN A 75 8.04 3.83 6.59
CA ASN A 75 8.00 4.48 7.89
C ASN A 75 6.64 5.17 8.12
N PRO A 76 6.12 5.17 9.35
CA PRO A 76 6.67 4.53 10.54
C PRO A 76 6.55 3.00 10.47
N PRO A 77 7.49 2.26 11.07
CA PRO A 77 7.51 0.80 10.99
C PRO A 77 6.29 0.12 11.59
N GLU A 78 5.61 0.77 12.52
CA GLU A 78 4.39 0.23 13.16
C GLU A 78 3.23 0.04 12.17
N THR A 79 3.26 0.73 11.04
CA THR A 79 2.20 0.64 10.03
C THR A 79 2.61 -0.21 8.83
N ALA A 80 3.88 -0.53 8.73
CA ALA A 80 4.37 -1.39 7.67
C ALA A 80 4.11 -2.86 8.01
N MET A 81 3.58 -3.58 7.06
CA MET A 81 3.40 -5.03 7.16
C MET A 81 4.53 -5.72 6.43
N ILE A 82 5.24 -6.58 7.13
CA ILE A 82 6.37 -7.34 6.58
C ILE A 82 6.09 -8.83 6.77
N GLN A 83 6.18 -9.56 5.70
CA GLN A 83 6.03 -11.00 5.71
C GLN A 83 7.29 -11.64 5.13
N ALA A 84 7.85 -12.60 5.87
CA ALA A 84 8.97 -13.41 5.41
C ALA A 84 8.46 -14.81 5.08
N GLU A 85 8.94 -15.37 3.99
CA GLU A 85 8.61 -16.72 3.61
C GLU A 85 9.83 -17.42 2.99
N GLN A 86 10.08 -18.62 3.45
CA GLN A 86 11.07 -19.49 2.82
C GLN A 86 10.36 -20.29 1.73
N VAL A 87 10.80 -20.10 0.51
CA VAL A 87 10.20 -20.75 -0.65
C VAL A 87 11.09 -21.91 -1.10
N ALA A 88 10.58 -23.11 -0.97
CA ALA A 88 11.24 -24.33 -1.42
C ALA A 88 10.52 -25.00 -2.59
N ARG A 89 9.54 -24.32 -3.19
CA ARG A 89 8.71 -24.89 -4.27
C ARG A 89 8.92 -24.18 -5.60
N LEU A 90 8.72 -24.96 -6.65
CA LEU A 90 8.49 -24.45 -8.00
C LEU A 90 6.99 -24.10 -8.13
N GLY A 91 6.69 -22.94 -8.70
CA GLY A 91 5.32 -22.53 -8.98
C GLY A 91 4.98 -21.13 -8.49
N ASN A 92 3.76 -20.72 -8.75
CA ASN A 92 3.25 -19.40 -8.41
C ASN A 92 2.84 -19.37 -6.93
N ILE A 93 3.27 -18.32 -6.22
CA ILE A 93 2.89 -18.10 -4.83
C ILE A 93 2.17 -16.77 -4.74
N ILE A 94 0.98 -16.79 -4.14
CA ILE A 94 0.18 -15.59 -3.89
C ILE A 94 0.15 -15.36 -2.38
N ARG A 95 0.40 -14.12 -1.98
CA ARG A 95 0.31 -13.65 -0.59
C ARG A 95 -0.52 -12.40 -0.52
N SER A 96 -1.26 -12.25 0.55
CA SER A 96 -2.07 -11.06 0.81
C SER A 96 -1.74 -10.51 2.19
N MET A 97 -1.61 -9.18 2.28
CA MET A 97 -1.29 -8.47 3.50
C MET A 97 -2.34 -7.38 3.71
N ALA A 98 -3.21 -7.57 4.71
CA ALA A 98 -4.18 -6.55 5.08
C ALA A 98 -3.50 -5.51 5.97
N MET A 99 -3.67 -4.23 5.61
CA MET A 99 -3.16 -3.13 6.41
C MET A 99 -4.08 -2.90 7.60
N VAL A 100 -3.50 -2.71 8.78
CA VAL A 100 -4.26 -2.32 9.97
C VAL A 100 -4.86 -0.93 9.73
N PRO A 101 -6.16 -0.73 9.96
CA PRO A 101 -6.77 0.59 9.85
C PRO A 101 -6.04 1.60 10.73
N ARG A 102 -5.85 2.79 10.20
CA ARG A 102 -5.08 3.82 10.84
C ARG A 102 -5.75 5.17 10.61
N THR A 103 -5.72 5.99 11.65
CA THR A 103 -6.21 7.37 11.58
C THR A 103 -5.08 8.30 11.20
N ILE A 104 -5.31 9.15 10.19
CA ILE A 104 -4.37 10.20 9.78
C ILE A 104 -5.07 11.55 9.80
N ASP A 105 -4.34 12.56 10.22
CA ASP A 105 -4.81 13.96 10.25
C ASP A 105 -4.08 14.75 9.17
N ILE A 106 -4.86 15.29 8.23
CA ILE A 106 -4.35 15.96 7.04
C ILE A 106 -4.78 17.43 7.08
N GLY A 107 -3.80 18.33 7.10
CA GLY A 107 -4.02 19.78 7.09
C GLY A 107 -4.25 20.37 5.71
N THR A 108 -3.61 19.83 4.69
CA THR A 108 -3.72 20.27 3.28
C THR A 108 -3.75 19.04 2.38
N ASN A 109 -4.15 19.21 1.13
CA ASN A 109 -4.21 18.12 0.16
C ASN A 109 -2.92 17.30 0.17
N THR A 110 -3.04 16.01 0.38
CA THR A 110 -1.91 15.10 0.56
C THR A 110 -2.14 13.81 -0.23
N ASN A 111 -1.11 13.37 -0.93
CA ASN A 111 -1.12 12.05 -1.56
C ASN A 111 -1.02 10.97 -0.50
N VAL A 112 -1.86 9.95 -0.62
CA VAL A 112 -1.81 8.76 0.21
C VAL A 112 -1.60 7.56 -0.70
N TYR A 113 -0.52 6.81 -0.44
CA TYR A 113 -0.06 5.73 -1.30
C TYR A 113 -0.22 4.38 -0.63
N LEU A 114 -0.63 3.39 -1.40
CA LEU A 114 -0.32 2.01 -1.08
C LEU A 114 1.04 1.71 -1.67
N VAL A 115 2.00 1.38 -0.81
CA VAL A 115 3.37 1.05 -1.23
C VAL A 115 3.67 -0.41 -0.95
N ALA A 116 4.50 -0.98 -1.79
CA ALA A 116 4.96 -2.36 -1.64
C ALA A 116 6.42 -2.49 -2.03
N GLY A 117 7.09 -3.48 -1.48
CA GLY A 117 8.47 -3.81 -1.80
C GLY A 117 8.73 -5.29 -1.61
N SER A 118 9.83 -5.74 -2.18
CA SER A 118 10.30 -7.12 -2.04
C SER A 118 11.78 -7.12 -1.70
N PHE A 119 12.15 -7.95 -0.73
CA PHE A 119 13.53 -8.14 -0.28
C PHE A 119 14.08 -9.46 -0.81
N ASN A 120 13.84 -9.75 -2.05
CA ASN A 120 14.21 -11.02 -2.63
C ASN A 120 15.03 -10.82 -3.89
N PRO A 121 16.11 -11.60 -4.13
CA PRO A 121 16.81 -11.59 -5.41
C PRO A 121 15.95 -12.08 -6.59
N ASN A 122 14.74 -12.55 -6.35
CA ASN A 122 13.83 -12.98 -7.42
C ASN A 122 13.16 -11.76 -8.07
N PRO A 123 13.46 -11.46 -9.36
CA PRO A 123 12.91 -10.30 -10.04
C PRO A 123 11.44 -10.45 -10.45
N ASN A 124 10.80 -11.59 -10.18
CA ASN A 124 9.47 -11.92 -10.68
C ASN A 124 8.37 -11.73 -9.62
N VAL A 125 8.58 -10.82 -8.68
CA VAL A 125 7.54 -10.48 -7.69
C VAL A 125 6.76 -9.28 -8.19
N THR A 126 5.45 -9.42 -8.26
CA THR A 126 4.52 -8.35 -8.63
C THR A 126 3.52 -8.10 -7.52
N ALA A 127 2.95 -6.90 -7.48
CA ALA A 127 2.00 -6.51 -6.45
C ALA A 127 0.80 -5.76 -7.04
N TRP A 128 -0.34 -5.93 -6.39
CA TRP A 128 -1.57 -5.20 -6.67
C TRP A 128 -2.35 -5.04 -5.36
N GLY A 129 -3.42 -4.29 -5.39
CA GLY A 129 -4.23 -4.13 -4.19
C GLY A 129 -5.08 -2.87 -4.20
N PHE A 130 -5.50 -2.46 -3.03
CA PHE A 130 -6.37 -1.31 -2.87
C PHE A 130 -6.11 -0.58 -1.56
N ILE A 131 -6.51 0.69 -1.54
CA ILE A 131 -6.62 1.50 -0.33
C ILE A 131 -7.99 2.17 -0.29
N THR A 132 -8.48 2.37 0.93
CA THR A 132 -9.72 3.07 1.20
C THR A 132 -9.50 4.13 2.26
N ALA A 133 -10.32 5.18 2.23
CA ALA A 133 -10.32 6.21 3.26
C ALA A 133 -11.73 6.69 3.51
N VAL A 134 -12.07 6.96 4.77
CA VAL A 134 -13.34 7.55 5.18
C VAL A 134 -13.03 8.75 6.06
N LYS A 135 -13.63 9.90 5.76
CA LYS A 135 -13.47 11.10 6.57
C LYS A 135 -14.29 10.99 7.85
N ILE A 136 -13.63 11.04 9.00
CA ILE A 136 -14.28 10.85 10.30
C ILE A 136 -14.49 12.15 11.06
N ARG A 137 -13.71 13.19 10.76
CA ARG A 137 -13.92 14.54 11.30
C ARG A 137 -13.11 15.57 10.50
N ASN A 138 -13.40 16.84 10.75
CA ASN A 138 -12.64 17.92 10.16
C ASN A 138 -11.28 18.07 10.86
N HIS A 139 -10.29 18.54 10.10
CA HIS A 139 -9.02 18.96 10.67
C HIS A 139 -9.24 20.18 11.55
N VAL A 140 -8.54 20.24 12.67
CA VAL A 140 -8.57 21.38 13.61
C VAL A 140 -7.17 21.97 13.67
N ASP A 141 -7.06 23.24 13.28
CA ASP A 141 -5.80 24.00 13.35
C ASP A 141 -5.43 24.35 14.79
#